data_9570c3fb931c362bf9f83a86ab318317
#
_entry.id   9570c3fb931c362bf9f83a86ab318317
#
_cell.length_a   1.000
_cell.length_b   1.000
_cell.length_c   1.000
_cell.angle_alpha   90.00
_cell.angle_beta   90.00
_cell.angle_gamma   90.00
#
_symmetry.space_group_name_H-M   'P 1'
#
loop_
_entity.id
_entity.type
_entity.pdbx_description
1 polymer ?
#
loop_
_entity_poly.entity_id
_entity_poly.type
_entity_poly.pdbx_seq_one_letter_code
_entity_poly.pdbx_strand_id
1 'polypeptide(L)'
;VICYALFNSAVLPVCDALVVNQAEEKRINFAWIRMCGTISYAVIVLGMGFYLKKRINLMFYGNSACFLVFALLCLTLPGDRKTWKVQEPDTKNPDTGKFKAKADKGPIFKSKEIYPVLVFAFAMQFGINYYSAFLGVYLLELGYSQSLLGVLNCISALSEIPVLLLIHRLSRRFKETALLTAAVGCMALRLILLSAGNVPLMAAAQLLQGPSYMVCYFVCVTYINRMVMPGKISQGQSTLAVVQMGAGSLSGSLLGGVLASAYGIREGFLIIAFLLLAVTAAAGITAGWRRS
;
A
#
# COMPACT_ATOMS: atom_id res chain seq x y z
N VAL A 1 -19.81 -9.14 7.01
CA VAL A 1 -18.52 -8.43 7.01
C VAL A 1 -17.36 -9.43 7.00
N ILE A 2 -17.29 -10.39 7.94
CA ILE A 2 -16.17 -11.36 8.05
C ILE A 2 -16.01 -12.18 6.78
N CYS A 3 -17.08 -12.80 6.26
CA CYS A 3 -17.02 -13.58 5.01
C CYS A 3 -16.53 -12.70 3.82
N TYR A 4 -17.04 -11.48 3.70
CA TYR A 4 -16.60 -10.55 2.68
C TYR A 4 -15.09 -10.25 2.80
N ALA A 5 -14.61 -9.96 4.00
CA ALA A 5 -13.20 -9.66 4.25
C ALA A 5 -12.28 -10.83 3.90
N LEU A 6 -12.69 -12.07 4.22
CA LEU A 6 -11.93 -13.29 3.90
C LEU A 6 -11.76 -13.48 2.38
N PHE A 7 -12.84 -13.36 1.62
CA PHE A 7 -12.77 -13.49 0.17
C PHE A 7 -12.02 -12.32 -0.48
N ASN A 8 -12.29 -11.08 -0.04
CA ASN A 8 -11.67 -9.89 -0.60
C ASN A 8 -10.16 -9.82 -0.35
N SER A 9 -9.68 -10.34 0.79
CA SER A 9 -8.24 -10.34 1.12
C SER A 9 -7.39 -11.16 0.15
N ALA A 10 -7.95 -12.21 -0.47
CA ALA A 10 -7.24 -13.05 -1.42
C ALA A 10 -7.23 -12.49 -2.85
N VAL A 11 -8.21 -11.66 -3.21
CA VAL A 11 -8.40 -11.18 -4.59
C VAL A 11 -7.21 -10.36 -5.06
N LEU A 12 -6.78 -9.37 -4.27
CA LEU A 12 -5.72 -8.44 -4.67
C LEU A 12 -4.36 -9.13 -4.89
N PRO A 13 -3.85 -9.95 -3.95
CA PRO A 13 -2.57 -10.66 -4.14
C PRO A 13 -2.59 -11.64 -5.34
N VAL A 14 -3.71 -12.31 -5.56
CA VAL A 14 -3.85 -13.24 -6.70
C VAL A 14 -3.86 -12.48 -8.01
N CYS A 15 -4.59 -11.36 -8.10
CA CYS A 15 -4.60 -10.51 -9.28
C CYS A 15 -3.21 -9.93 -9.56
N ASP A 16 -2.53 -9.41 -8.56
CA ASP A 16 -1.18 -8.86 -8.71
C ASP A 16 -0.20 -9.93 -9.23
N ALA A 17 -0.25 -11.15 -8.69
CA ALA A 17 0.59 -12.25 -9.15
C ALA A 17 0.30 -12.64 -10.61
N LEU A 18 -0.97 -12.74 -11.01
CA LEU A 18 -1.38 -13.02 -12.38
C LEU A 18 -0.92 -11.93 -13.35
N VAL A 19 -1.10 -10.65 -12.96
CA VAL A 19 -0.73 -9.51 -13.80
C VAL A 19 0.79 -9.43 -13.96
N VAL A 20 1.56 -9.65 -12.90
CA VAL A 20 3.04 -9.65 -12.98
C VAL A 20 3.53 -10.75 -13.93
N ASN A 21 3.04 -11.98 -13.77
CA ASN A 21 3.42 -13.08 -14.63
C ASN A 21 3.09 -12.84 -16.12
N GLN A 22 1.89 -12.33 -16.39
CA GLN A 22 1.46 -12.00 -17.75
C GLN A 22 2.26 -10.81 -18.34
N ALA A 23 2.61 -9.83 -17.51
CA ALA A 23 3.42 -8.69 -17.94
C ALA A 23 4.84 -9.11 -18.32
N GLU A 24 5.45 -10.02 -17.58
CA GLU A 24 6.76 -10.58 -17.88
C GLU A 24 6.72 -11.41 -19.18
N GLU A 25 5.74 -12.30 -19.33
CA GLU A 25 5.58 -13.14 -20.53
C GLU A 25 5.40 -12.30 -21.80
N LYS A 26 4.58 -11.24 -21.73
CA LYS A 26 4.30 -10.36 -22.88
C LYS A 26 5.27 -9.20 -23.01
N ARG A 27 6.30 -9.09 -22.15
CA ARG A 27 7.25 -7.97 -22.09
C ARG A 27 6.58 -6.60 -21.97
N ILE A 28 5.44 -6.54 -21.26
CA ILE A 28 4.73 -5.30 -20.98
C ILE A 28 5.26 -4.72 -19.68
N ASN A 29 5.51 -3.41 -19.65
CA ASN A 29 5.95 -2.76 -18.43
C ASN A 29 4.81 -2.75 -17.39
N PHE A 30 5.00 -3.43 -16.27
CA PHE A 30 4.05 -3.51 -15.16
C PHE A 30 3.54 -2.13 -14.68
N ALA A 31 4.39 -1.08 -14.77
CA ALA A 31 4.00 0.26 -14.39
C ALA A 31 2.81 0.81 -15.21
N TRP A 32 2.72 0.48 -16.50
CA TRP A 32 1.59 0.89 -17.35
C TRP A 32 0.28 0.23 -16.92
N ILE A 33 0.32 -1.07 -16.60
CA ILE A 33 -0.87 -1.80 -16.14
C ILE A 33 -1.36 -1.21 -14.81
N ARG A 34 -0.43 -0.93 -13.89
CA ARG A 34 -0.76 -0.30 -12.61
C ARG A 34 -1.32 1.12 -12.79
N MET A 35 -0.79 1.91 -13.72
CA MET A 35 -1.33 3.24 -14.06
C MET A 35 -2.78 3.16 -14.57
N CYS A 36 -3.11 2.20 -15.43
CA CYS A 36 -4.50 1.98 -15.87
C CYS A 36 -5.43 1.69 -14.67
N GLY A 37 -4.97 0.88 -13.71
CA GLY A 37 -5.70 0.62 -12.48
C GLY A 37 -5.94 1.89 -11.65
N THR A 38 -4.92 2.73 -11.49
CA THR A 38 -5.01 4.00 -10.76
C THR A 38 -5.99 4.98 -11.44
N ILE A 39 -5.94 5.09 -12.78
CA ILE A 39 -6.85 5.94 -13.55
C ILE A 39 -8.29 5.43 -13.42
N SER A 40 -8.51 4.12 -13.59
CA SER A 40 -9.84 3.50 -13.43
C SER A 40 -10.40 3.74 -12.03
N TYR A 41 -9.57 3.58 -10.99
CA TYR A 41 -9.94 3.88 -9.61
C TYR A 41 -10.35 5.36 -9.45
N ALA A 42 -9.55 6.30 -9.95
CA ALA A 42 -9.83 7.72 -9.87
C ALA A 42 -11.17 8.09 -10.52
N VAL A 43 -11.46 7.56 -11.70
CA VAL A 43 -12.72 7.78 -12.42
C VAL A 43 -13.91 7.21 -11.64
N ILE A 44 -13.79 5.97 -11.15
CA ILE A 44 -14.86 5.31 -10.39
C ILE A 44 -15.16 6.05 -9.09
N VAL A 45 -14.12 6.40 -8.32
CA VAL A 45 -14.29 7.10 -7.02
C VAL A 45 -14.88 8.47 -7.21
N LEU A 46 -14.46 9.21 -8.25
CA LEU A 46 -15.04 10.51 -8.58
C LEU A 46 -16.53 10.36 -8.96
N GLY A 47 -16.85 9.45 -9.87
CA GLY A 47 -18.24 9.18 -10.30
C GLY A 47 -19.12 8.75 -9.13
N MET A 48 -18.63 7.81 -8.31
CA MET A 48 -19.38 7.34 -7.13
C MET A 48 -19.55 8.43 -6.08
N GLY A 49 -18.56 9.31 -5.86
CA GLY A 49 -18.67 10.44 -4.94
C GLY A 49 -19.82 11.39 -5.28
N PHE A 50 -20.11 11.61 -6.57
CA PHE A 50 -21.25 12.41 -7.02
C PHE A 50 -22.58 11.64 -6.98
N TYR A 51 -22.55 10.34 -7.32
CA TYR A 51 -23.75 9.53 -7.47
C TYR A 51 -24.34 9.08 -6.13
N LEU A 52 -23.50 8.79 -5.14
CA LEU A 52 -23.92 8.31 -3.81
C LEU A 52 -24.59 9.38 -2.94
N LYS A 53 -24.56 10.65 -3.34
CA LYS A 53 -25.19 11.76 -2.61
C LYS A 53 -26.65 11.49 -2.24
N LYS A 54 -27.37 10.67 -3.01
CA LYS A 54 -28.81 10.41 -2.83
C LYS A 54 -29.19 8.99 -2.44
N ARG A 55 -28.33 7.98 -2.59
CA ARG A 55 -28.70 6.56 -2.39
C ARG A 55 -27.50 5.69 -1.96
N ILE A 56 -27.21 5.63 -0.68
CA ILE A 56 -26.15 4.81 -0.09
C ILE A 56 -26.28 3.32 -0.47
N ASN A 57 -27.50 2.79 -0.61
CA ASN A 57 -27.73 1.38 -0.98
C ASN A 57 -27.15 1.01 -2.35
N LEU A 58 -27.02 1.98 -3.28
CA LEU A 58 -26.40 1.75 -4.59
C LEU A 58 -24.92 1.39 -4.51
N MET A 59 -24.23 1.74 -3.42
CA MET A 59 -22.85 1.34 -3.19
C MET A 59 -22.71 -0.19 -3.10
N PHE A 60 -23.64 -0.85 -2.40
CA PHE A 60 -23.63 -2.31 -2.26
C PHE A 60 -23.94 -3.00 -3.58
N TYR A 61 -24.94 -2.52 -4.32
CA TYR A 61 -25.27 -3.06 -5.64
C TYR A 61 -24.16 -2.83 -6.66
N GLY A 62 -23.55 -1.63 -6.70
CA GLY A 62 -22.40 -1.32 -7.56
C GLY A 62 -21.20 -2.20 -7.28
N ASN A 63 -20.86 -2.38 -5.99
CA ASN A 63 -19.77 -3.26 -5.58
C ASN A 63 -20.04 -4.72 -5.99
N SER A 64 -21.27 -5.23 -5.76
CA SER A 64 -21.68 -6.58 -6.15
C SER A 64 -21.62 -6.78 -7.67
N ALA A 65 -22.06 -5.79 -8.44
CA ALA A 65 -21.98 -5.83 -9.90
C ALA A 65 -20.53 -5.87 -10.40
N CYS A 66 -19.64 -5.07 -9.81
CA CYS A 66 -18.21 -5.10 -10.13
C CYS A 66 -17.59 -6.48 -9.83
N PHE A 67 -17.90 -7.09 -8.70
CA PHE A 67 -17.42 -8.43 -8.38
C PHE A 67 -17.98 -9.50 -9.32
N LEU A 68 -19.23 -9.37 -9.74
CA LEU A 68 -19.85 -10.28 -10.74
C LEU A 68 -19.12 -10.17 -12.10
N VAL A 69 -18.91 -8.93 -12.57
CA VAL A 69 -18.16 -8.71 -13.83
C VAL A 69 -16.74 -9.25 -13.71
N PHE A 70 -16.08 -9.01 -12.58
CA PHE A 70 -14.75 -9.55 -12.31
C PHE A 70 -14.73 -11.09 -12.34
N ALA A 71 -15.71 -11.75 -11.71
CA ALA A 71 -15.83 -13.20 -11.71
C ALA A 71 -16.05 -13.74 -13.14
N LEU A 72 -16.91 -13.09 -13.94
CA LEU A 72 -17.14 -13.45 -15.34
C LEU A 72 -15.85 -13.28 -16.18
N LEU A 73 -15.10 -12.20 -15.95
CA LEU A 73 -13.79 -12.01 -16.62
C LEU A 73 -12.77 -13.08 -16.22
N CYS A 74 -12.76 -13.51 -14.95
CA CYS A 74 -11.90 -14.60 -14.51
C CYS A 74 -12.23 -15.93 -15.22
N LEU A 75 -13.48 -16.18 -15.57
CA LEU A 75 -13.87 -17.38 -16.34
C LEU A 75 -13.35 -17.35 -17.79
N THR A 76 -13.07 -16.17 -18.35
CA THR A 76 -12.51 -16.03 -19.71
C THR A 76 -10.99 -16.18 -19.75
N LEU A 77 -10.33 -16.18 -18.58
CA LEU A 77 -8.88 -16.39 -18.52
C LEU A 77 -8.55 -17.82 -18.96
N PRO A 78 -7.62 -18.00 -19.91
CA PRO A 78 -7.20 -19.32 -20.31
C PRO A 78 -6.63 -20.07 -19.11
N GLY A 79 -7.27 -21.18 -18.77
CA GLY A 79 -6.88 -22.06 -17.65
C GLY A 79 -5.61 -22.86 -17.98
N ASP A 80 -4.53 -22.17 -18.27
CA ASP A 80 -3.28 -22.82 -18.63
C ASP A 80 -2.59 -23.33 -17.36
N ARG A 81 -2.79 -24.61 -17.05
CA ARG A 81 -2.11 -25.32 -15.96
C ARG A 81 -0.57 -25.23 -16.04
N LYS A 82 -0.02 -24.75 -17.15
CA LYS A 82 1.43 -24.60 -17.37
C LYS A 82 2.01 -23.33 -16.80
N THR A 83 1.22 -22.30 -16.51
CA THR A 83 1.71 -21.02 -15.98
C THR A 83 1.92 -21.03 -14.46
N TRP A 84 1.41 -22.02 -13.74
CA TRP A 84 1.73 -22.26 -12.33
C TRP A 84 3.01 -23.09 -12.13
N LYS A 85 3.94 -23.04 -13.04
CA LYS A 85 5.30 -23.40 -12.69
C LYS A 85 5.81 -22.28 -11.76
N VAL A 86 5.57 -22.47 -10.46
CA VAL A 86 6.56 -22.08 -9.47
C VAL A 86 7.88 -22.38 -10.14
N GLN A 87 8.78 -21.41 -10.29
CA GLN A 87 10.13 -21.66 -10.80
C GLN A 87 10.67 -22.86 -10.06
N GLU A 88 10.46 -24.05 -10.63
CA GLU A 88 11.18 -25.23 -10.20
C GLU A 88 12.65 -24.91 -10.48
N PRO A 89 13.53 -25.04 -9.47
CA PRO A 89 14.95 -24.87 -9.67
C PRO A 89 15.35 -25.76 -10.86
N ASP A 90 16.14 -25.20 -11.75
CA ASP A 90 16.65 -25.83 -12.97
C ASP A 90 17.12 -27.27 -12.68
N THR A 91 16.33 -28.27 -13.07
CA THR A 91 16.53 -29.71 -12.80
C THR A 91 17.61 -30.32 -13.68
N LYS A 92 18.56 -29.53 -14.19
CA LYS A 92 19.73 -30.04 -14.90
C LYS A 92 20.88 -30.47 -14.01
N ASN A 93 20.76 -30.34 -12.67
CA ASN A 93 21.73 -30.84 -11.73
C ASN A 93 21.15 -32.07 -11.02
N PRO A 94 21.73 -33.32 -11.23
CA PRO A 94 21.16 -34.54 -10.68
C PRO A 94 21.17 -34.63 -9.14
N ASP A 95 21.82 -33.72 -8.44
CA ASP A 95 21.89 -33.70 -6.97
C ASP A 95 20.72 -32.97 -6.27
N THR A 96 19.76 -32.39 -7.01
CA THR A 96 18.62 -31.64 -6.44
C THR A 96 17.34 -32.46 -6.34
N GLY A 97 17.38 -33.77 -6.61
CA GLY A 97 16.22 -34.68 -6.71
C GLY A 97 15.46 -34.98 -5.41
N LYS A 98 15.66 -34.25 -4.29
CA LYS A 98 14.99 -34.53 -3.00
C LYS A 98 14.52 -33.26 -2.29
N PHE A 99 13.94 -32.29 -3.01
CA PHE A 99 13.20 -31.22 -2.33
C PHE A 99 11.75 -31.68 -2.05
N LYS A 100 11.56 -32.62 -1.11
CA LYS A 100 10.37 -32.62 -0.26
C LYS A 100 10.34 -31.26 0.42
N ALA A 101 9.19 -30.56 0.36
CA ALA A 101 8.93 -29.31 1.06
C ALA A 101 9.05 -29.48 2.58
N LYS A 102 10.26 -29.73 3.07
CA LYS A 102 10.64 -29.41 4.44
C LYS A 102 10.74 -27.90 4.46
N ALA A 103 9.81 -27.24 5.19
CA ALA A 103 9.93 -25.82 5.49
C ALA A 103 11.37 -25.57 5.96
N ASP A 104 12.16 -24.95 5.09
CA ASP A 104 13.55 -24.61 5.41
C ASP A 104 13.52 -23.64 6.59
N LYS A 105 13.83 -24.14 7.78
CA LYS A 105 13.84 -23.39 9.04
C LYS A 105 14.97 -22.37 9.15
N GLY A 106 15.75 -22.19 8.09
CA GLY A 106 16.82 -21.19 8.05
C GLY A 106 16.28 -19.75 8.05
N PRO A 107 17.16 -18.75 8.30
CA PRO A 107 16.77 -17.35 8.31
C PRO A 107 16.18 -16.91 6.95
N ILE A 108 15.13 -16.09 6.99
CA ILE A 108 14.50 -15.55 5.77
C ILE A 108 15.38 -14.45 5.18
N PHE A 109 15.97 -13.63 6.05
CA PHE A 109 16.73 -12.43 5.68
C PHE A 109 18.23 -12.61 5.90
N LYS A 110 19.03 -12.01 5.01
CA LYS A 110 20.50 -12.00 5.06
C LYS A 110 21.07 -11.21 6.23
N SER A 111 20.37 -10.16 6.67
CA SER A 111 20.84 -9.22 7.67
C SER A 111 19.70 -8.66 8.52
N LYS A 112 20.04 -8.21 9.74
CA LYS A 112 19.13 -7.50 10.63
C LYS A 112 18.78 -6.07 10.14
N GLU A 113 19.41 -5.58 9.11
CA GLU A 113 19.13 -4.27 8.50
C GLU A 113 17.73 -4.16 7.88
N ILE A 114 17.01 -5.28 7.79
CA ILE A 114 15.62 -5.31 7.36
C ILE A 114 14.66 -4.66 8.38
N TYR A 115 14.95 -4.72 9.69
CA TYR A 115 14.04 -4.24 10.73
C TYR A 115 13.69 -2.76 10.62
N PRO A 116 14.62 -1.82 10.38
CA PRO A 116 14.27 -0.43 10.15
C PRO A 116 13.30 -0.24 8.99
N VAL A 117 13.46 -0.99 7.90
CA VAL A 117 12.56 -0.92 6.74
C VAL A 117 11.16 -1.41 7.10
N LEU A 118 11.05 -2.48 7.89
CA LEU A 118 9.77 -2.97 8.38
C LEU A 118 9.09 -1.97 9.34
N VAL A 119 9.87 -1.23 10.15
CA VAL A 119 9.33 -0.15 11.00
C VAL A 119 8.77 1.00 10.15
N PHE A 120 9.47 1.42 9.09
CA PHE A 120 8.96 2.42 8.16
C PHE A 120 7.70 1.94 7.44
N ALA A 121 7.68 0.68 7.02
CA ALA A 121 6.52 0.06 6.37
C ALA A 121 5.29 0.02 7.31
N PHE A 122 5.51 -0.35 8.57
CA PHE A 122 4.48 -0.32 9.62
C PHE A 122 3.96 1.09 9.86
N ALA A 123 4.86 2.06 10.11
CA ALA A 123 4.51 3.44 10.39
C ALA A 123 3.71 4.09 9.25
N MET A 124 4.13 3.86 8.00
CA MET A 124 3.40 4.32 6.82
C MET A 124 1.99 3.75 6.79
N GLN A 125 1.85 2.44 6.96
CA GLN A 125 0.57 1.77 6.87
C GLN A 125 -0.36 2.15 8.03
N PHE A 126 0.18 2.36 9.22
CA PHE A 126 -0.55 2.88 10.37
C PHE A 126 -1.19 4.23 10.06
N GLY A 127 -0.40 5.19 9.55
CA GLY A 127 -0.89 6.53 9.17
C GLY A 127 -1.93 6.49 8.05
N ILE A 128 -1.71 5.67 7.00
CA ILE A 128 -2.66 5.52 5.89
C ILE A 128 -3.98 4.94 6.37
N ASN A 129 -3.97 3.95 7.25
CA ASN A 129 -5.21 3.34 7.71
C ASN A 129 -6.02 4.26 8.62
N TYR A 130 -5.36 5.04 9.48
CA TYR A 130 -6.07 6.10 10.21
C TYR A 130 -6.73 7.10 9.26
N TYR A 131 -5.95 7.62 8.30
CA TYR A 131 -6.48 8.52 7.27
C TYR A 131 -7.68 7.93 6.54
N SER A 132 -7.55 6.70 6.04
CA SER A 132 -8.60 6.05 5.24
C SER A 132 -9.87 5.76 6.05
N ALA A 133 -9.73 5.41 7.32
CA ALA A 133 -10.87 5.11 8.20
C ALA A 133 -11.64 6.37 8.61
N PHE A 134 -10.93 7.47 8.90
CA PHE A 134 -11.54 8.62 9.56
C PHE A 134 -11.76 9.84 8.68
N LEU A 135 -11.13 9.95 7.49
CA LEU A 135 -11.32 11.12 6.62
C LEU A 135 -12.78 11.35 6.25
N GLY A 136 -13.51 10.29 5.91
CA GLY A 136 -14.92 10.42 5.53
C GLY A 136 -15.80 10.95 6.66
N VAL A 137 -15.56 10.46 7.88
CA VAL A 137 -16.27 10.92 9.09
C VAL A 137 -15.88 12.35 9.42
N TYR A 138 -14.60 12.69 9.33
CA TYR A 138 -14.09 14.04 9.58
C TYR A 138 -14.69 15.08 8.63
N LEU A 139 -14.83 14.75 7.35
CA LEU A 139 -15.48 15.64 6.39
C LEU A 139 -16.95 15.89 6.75
N LEU A 140 -17.66 14.86 7.22
CA LEU A 140 -19.06 15.01 7.67
C LEU A 140 -19.16 15.85 8.93
N GLU A 141 -18.26 15.69 9.91
CA GLU A 141 -18.20 16.54 11.11
C GLU A 141 -17.95 18.01 10.77
N LEU A 142 -17.16 18.28 9.73
CA LEU A 142 -16.92 19.65 9.23
C LEU A 142 -18.06 20.19 8.36
N GLY A 143 -19.14 19.43 8.14
CA GLY A 143 -20.28 19.83 7.32
C GLY A 143 -20.05 19.71 5.80
N TYR A 144 -18.98 19.06 5.37
CA TYR A 144 -18.71 18.84 3.95
C TYR A 144 -19.48 17.65 3.37
N SER A 145 -19.72 17.69 2.07
CA SER A 145 -20.44 16.62 1.38
C SER A 145 -19.54 15.40 1.08
N GLN A 146 -20.16 14.24 0.97
CA GLN A 146 -19.49 12.99 0.54
C GLN A 146 -18.83 13.11 -0.85
N SER A 147 -19.31 14.01 -1.70
CA SER A 147 -18.70 14.28 -3.01
C SER A 147 -17.27 14.82 -2.88
N LEU A 148 -16.99 15.60 -1.83
CA LEU A 148 -15.64 16.10 -1.55
C LEU A 148 -14.67 14.95 -1.27
N LEU A 149 -15.11 13.91 -0.54
CA LEU A 149 -14.29 12.71 -0.32
C LEU A 149 -13.90 12.06 -1.65
N GLY A 150 -14.82 11.94 -2.61
CA GLY A 150 -14.54 11.42 -3.95
C GLY A 150 -13.51 12.25 -4.69
N VAL A 151 -13.64 13.59 -4.66
CA VAL A 151 -12.67 14.51 -5.28
C VAL A 151 -11.28 14.37 -4.63
N LEU A 152 -11.21 14.38 -3.31
CA LEU A 152 -9.94 14.22 -2.58
C LEU A 152 -9.26 12.89 -2.89
N ASN A 153 -10.00 11.79 -2.92
CA ASN A 153 -9.45 10.49 -3.27
C ASN A 153 -9.01 10.40 -4.74
N CYS A 154 -9.71 11.09 -5.65
CA CYS A 154 -9.29 11.21 -7.04
C CYS A 154 -7.94 11.96 -7.16
N ILE A 155 -7.80 13.11 -6.50
CA ILE A 155 -6.52 13.87 -6.46
C ILE A 155 -5.41 12.99 -5.88
N SER A 156 -5.70 12.27 -4.80
CA SER A 156 -4.78 11.34 -4.15
C SER A 156 -4.27 10.27 -5.14
N ALA A 157 -5.18 9.60 -5.83
CA ALA A 157 -4.82 8.58 -6.81
C ALA A 157 -3.99 9.15 -7.97
N LEU A 158 -4.41 10.28 -8.54
CA LEU A 158 -3.69 10.92 -9.65
C LEU A 158 -2.28 11.38 -9.25
N SER A 159 -2.05 11.74 -7.99
CA SER A 159 -0.72 12.13 -7.48
C SER A 159 0.31 10.98 -7.50
N GLU A 160 -0.15 9.72 -7.57
CA GLU A 160 0.73 8.54 -7.66
C GLU A 160 1.39 8.41 -9.04
N ILE A 161 0.72 8.89 -10.11
CA ILE A 161 1.19 8.71 -11.50
C ILE A 161 2.58 9.33 -11.73
N PRO A 162 2.83 10.62 -11.42
CA PRO A 162 4.14 11.21 -11.64
C PRO A 162 5.23 10.54 -10.81
N VAL A 163 4.91 10.06 -9.61
CA VAL A 163 5.85 9.34 -8.77
C VAL A 163 6.22 7.99 -9.38
N LEU A 164 5.24 7.24 -9.89
CA LEU A 164 5.49 5.96 -10.57
C LEU A 164 6.41 6.12 -11.79
N LEU A 165 6.30 7.22 -12.53
CA LEU A 165 7.18 7.51 -13.66
C LEU A 165 8.61 7.88 -13.23
N LEU A 166 8.76 8.53 -12.08
CA LEU A 166 10.05 9.05 -11.59
C LEU A 166 10.76 8.11 -10.61
N ILE A 167 10.06 7.10 -10.06
CA ILE A 167 10.55 6.29 -8.94
C ILE A 167 11.88 5.60 -9.23
N HIS A 168 12.08 5.09 -10.45
CA HIS A 168 13.33 4.45 -10.85
C HIS A 168 14.51 5.44 -10.90
N ARG A 169 14.27 6.70 -11.30
CA ARG A 169 15.30 7.74 -11.27
C ARG A 169 15.63 8.13 -9.84
N LEU A 170 14.60 8.24 -9.01
CA LEU A 170 14.71 8.62 -7.61
C LEU A 170 15.49 7.56 -6.81
N SER A 171 15.17 6.28 -7.00
CA SER A 171 15.84 5.16 -6.32
C SER A 171 17.31 4.97 -6.74
N ARG A 172 17.68 5.45 -7.94
CA ARG A 172 19.10 5.45 -8.36
C ARG A 172 19.90 6.63 -7.79
N ARG A 173 19.23 7.74 -7.48
CA ARG A 173 19.90 8.98 -7.04
C ARG A 173 20.02 9.07 -5.51
N PHE A 174 19.08 8.52 -4.77
CA PHE A 174 19.00 8.66 -3.32
C PHE A 174 19.12 7.31 -2.63
N LYS A 175 19.66 7.29 -1.41
CA LYS A 175 19.72 6.11 -0.55
C LYS A 175 18.31 5.72 -0.10
N GLU A 176 18.06 4.42 0.03
CA GLU A 176 16.75 3.89 0.42
C GLU A 176 16.26 4.44 1.77
N THR A 177 17.18 4.57 2.75
CA THR A 177 16.85 5.17 4.06
C THR A 177 16.40 6.61 3.95
N ALA A 178 17.03 7.41 3.08
CA ALA A 178 16.62 8.80 2.85
C ALA A 178 15.25 8.88 2.17
N LEU A 179 14.97 8.00 1.21
CA LEU A 179 13.67 7.91 0.56
C LEU A 179 12.57 7.49 1.52
N LEU A 180 12.82 6.51 2.39
CA LEU A 180 11.86 6.07 3.41
C LEU A 180 11.58 7.17 4.44
N THR A 181 12.64 7.86 4.92
CA THR A 181 12.50 8.98 5.85
C THR A 181 11.69 10.13 5.22
N ALA A 182 12.01 10.51 3.98
CA ALA A 182 11.27 11.53 3.25
C ALA A 182 9.79 11.11 3.02
N ALA A 183 9.55 9.85 2.66
CA ALA A 183 8.21 9.34 2.42
C ALA A 183 7.33 9.38 3.69
N VAL A 184 7.86 8.93 4.84
CA VAL A 184 7.13 8.99 6.12
C VAL A 184 6.98 10.43 6.60
N GLY A 185 7.99 11.30 6.37
CA GLY A 185 7.88 12.74 6.61
C GLY A 185 6.78 13.41 5.77
N CYS A 186 6.67 13.06 4.48
CA CYS A 186 5.57 13.50 3.63
C CYS A 186 4.21 13.03 4.15
N MET A 187 4.12 11.81 4.69
CA MET A 187 2.88 11.32 5.32
C MET A 187 2.53 12.11 6.58
N ALA A 188 3.51 12.43 7.42
CA ALA A 188 3.28 13.27 8.59
C ALA A 188 2.77 14.67 8.19
N LEU A 189 3.42 15.31 7.21
CA LEU A 189 2.99 16.60 6.67
C LEU A 189 1.57 16.52 6.11
N ARG A 190 1.23 15.44 5.40
CA ARG A 190 -0.10 15.18 4.88
C ARG A 190 -1.15 15.19 6.00
N LEU A 191 -0.92 14.49 7.10
CA LEU A 191 -1.84 14.44 8.23
C LEU A 191 -1.99 15.81 8.91
N ILE A 192 -0.90 16.59 9.04
CA ILE A 192 -0.93 17.97 9.56
C ILE A 192 -1.80 18.86 8.66
N LEU A 193 -1.63 18.80 7.34
CA LEU A 193 -2.44 19.59 6.41
C LEU A 193 -3.93 19.21 6.46
N LEU A 194 -4.23 17.92 6.63
CA LEU A 194 -5.61 17.43 6.78
C LEU A 194 -6.26 17.95 8.06
N SER A 195 -5.52 18.03 9.16
CA SER A 195 -6.03 18.52 10.43
C SER A 195 -6.47 19.99 10.40
N ALA A 196 -6.00 20.76 9.42
CA ALA A 196 -6.41 22.17 9.27
C ALA A 196 -7.91 22.35 8.92
N GLY A 197 -8.58 21.31 8.40
CA GLY A 197 -10.03 21.31 8.19
C GLY A 197 -10.53 22.16 7.02
N ASN A 198 -9.66 22.75 6.22
CA ASN A 198 -10.06 23.55 5.06
C ASN A 198 -9.76 22.84 3.73
N VAL A 199 -10.64 23.03 2.75
CA VAL A 199 -10.59 22.31 1.46
C VAL A 199 -9.29 22.51 0.69
N PRO A 200 -8.71 23.73 0.55
CA PRO A 200 -7.46 23.91 -0.16
C PRO A 200 -6.28 23.12 0.43
N LEU A 201 -6.13 23.13 1.77
CA LEU A 201 -5.07 22.38 2.43
C LEU A 201 -5.31 20.87 2.40
N MET A 202 -6.58 20.44 2.49
CA MET A 202 -6.94 19.04 2.27
C MET A 202 -6.59 18.57 0.86
N ALA A 203 -6.86 19.38 -0.16
CA ALA A 203 -6.50 19.07 -1.54
C ALA A 203 -4.97 19.01 -1.73
N ALA A 204 -4.23 19.97 -1.15
CA ALA A 204 -2.77 19.96 -1.14
C ALA A 204 -2.21 18.71 -0.43
N ALA A 205 -2.81 18.32 0.69
CA ALA A 205 -2.46 17.09 1.39
C ALA A 205 -2.59 15.83 0.52
N GLN A 206 -3.59 15.79 -0.37
CA GLN A 206 -3.77 14.63 -1.26
C GLN A 206 -2.63 14.49 -2.29
N LEU A 207 -1.99 15.58 -2.69
CA LEU A 207 -0.84 15.52 -3.60
C LEU A 207 0.38 14.81 -2.96
N LEU A 208 0.43 14.74 -1.63
CA LEU A 208 1.48 14.04 -0.89
C LEU A 208 1.30 12.51 -0.86
N GLN A 209 0.18 11.96 -1.37
CA GLN A 209 -0.04 10.52 -1.43
C GLN A 209 1.04 9.80 -2.25
N GLY A 210 1.31 10.27 -3.45
CA GLY A 210 2.34 9.69 -4.32
C GLY A 210 3.72 9.71 -3.66
N PRO A 211 4.26 10.87 -3.24
CA PRO A 211 5.56 10.96 -2.57
C PRO A 211 5.66 10.18 -1.26
N SER A 212 4.57 10.01 -0.52
CA SER A 212 4.57 9.21 0.71
C SER A 212 4.41 7.72 0.43
N TYR A 213 3.23 7.30 0.00
CA TYR A 213 2.86 5.88 -0.10
C TYR A 213 3.63 5.15 -1.19
N MET A 214 3.65 5.69 -2.43
CA MET A 214 4.28 4.99 -3.55
C MET A 214 5.79 4.86 -3.39
N VAL A 215 6.46 5.90 -2.87
CA VAL A 215 7.89 5.83 -2.60
C VAL A 215 8.19 4.79 -1.52
N CYS A 216 7.46 4.82 -0.41
CA CYS A 216 7.65 3.86 0.67
C CYS A 216 7.39 2.42 0.20
N TYR A 217 6.28 2.19 -0.52
CA TYR A 217 5.93 0.87 -1.05
C TYR A 217 7.01 0.31 -1.97
N PHE A 218 7.43 1.11 -2.97
CA PHE A 218 8.44 0.70 -3.93
C PHE A 218 9.78 0.37 -3.26
N VAL A 219 10.24 1.23 -2.35
CA VAL A 219 11.51 1.03 -1.65
C VAL A 219 11.45 -0.20 -0.75
N CYS A 220 10.36 -0.40 0.01
CA CYS A 220 10.20 -1.57 0.87
C CYS A 220 10.21 -2.88 0.06
N VAL A 221 9.42 -2.96 -1.02
CA VAL A 221 9.36 -4.14 -1.88
C VAL A 221 10.72 -4.46 -2.50
N THR A 222 11.38 -3.45 -3.07
CA THR A 222 12.68 -3.62 -3.73
C THR A 222 13.78 -3.99 -2.73
N TYR A 223 13.81 -3.35 -1.57
CA TYR A 223 14.79 -3.64 -0.51
C TYR A 223 14.64 -5.05 0.02
N ILE A 224 13.40 -5.47 0.31
CA ILE A 224 13.12 -6.82 0.80
C ILE A 224 13.56 -7.87 -0.22
N ASN A 225 13.22 -7.72 -1.49
CA ASN A 225 13.63 -8.66 -2.54
C ASN A 225 15.15 -8.83 -2.60
N ARG A 226 15.91 -7.77 -2.36
CA ARG A 226 17.39 -7.82 -2.33
C ARG A 226 17.95 -8.48 -1.07
N MET A 227 17.28 -8.28 0.08
CA MET A 227 17.76 -8.74 1.39
C MET A 227 17.29 -10.14 1.77
N VAL A 228 16.42 -10.73 1.00
CA VAL A 228 15.95 -12.11 1.21
C VAL A 228 16.98 -13.12 0.72
N MET A 229 17.04 -14.26 1.39
CA MET A 229 17.86 -15.41 0.97
C MET A 229 17.34 -15.99 -0.36
N PRO A 230 18.21 -16.53 -1.23
CA PRO A 230 17.79 -17.17 -2.47
C PRO A 230 16.69 -18.21 -2.22
N GLY A 231 15.66 -18.21 -3.03
CA GLY A 231 14.51 -19.13 -2.90
C GLY A 231 13.45 -18.72 -1.85
N LYS A 232 13.65 -17.65 -1.05
CA LYS A 232 12.71 -17.22 -0.01
C LYS A 232 12.00 -15.88 -0.31
N ILE A 233 11.99 -15.43 -1.57
CA ILE A 233 11.40 -14.12 -1.96
C ILE A 233 9.92 -14.02 -1.53
N SER A 234 9.15 -15.08 -1.77
CA SER A 234 7.74 -15.12 -1.35
C SER A 234 7.56 -14.98 0.16
N GLN A 235 8.43 -15.59 0.97
CA GLN A 235 8.40 -15.48 2.44
C GLN A 235 8.73 -14.05 2.89
N GLY A 236 9.71 -13.40 2.24
CA GLY A 236 10.06 -12.00 2.52
C GLY A 236 8.90 -11.04 2.20
N GLN A 237 8.27 -11.19 1.05
CA GLN A 237 7.10 -10.39 0.67
C GLN A 237 5.89 -10.66 1.58
N SER A 238 5.68 -11.92 1.98
CA SER A 238 4.65 -12.25 2.97
C SER A 238 4.91 -11.59 4.32
N THR A 239 6.18 -11.52 4.76
CA THR A 239 6.56 -10.81 5.99
C THR A 239 6.22 -9.32 5.88
N LEU A 240 6.53 -8.67 4.75
CA LEU A 240 6.14 -7.28 4.51
C LEU A 240 4.63 -7.10 4.57
N ALA A 241 3.88 -7.97 3.90
CA ALA A 241 2.43 -7.93 3.89
C ALA A 241 1.82 -8.10 5.29
N VAL A 242 2.36 -9.01 6.12
CA VAL A 242 1.93 -9.18 7.52
C VAL A 242 2.19 -7.91 8.33
N VAL A 243 3.35 -7.28 8.16
CA VAL A 243 3.68 -6.04 8.87
C VAL A 243 2.78 -4.88 8.41
N GLN A 244 2.57 -4.72 7.11
CA GLN A 244 1.76 -3.63 6.56
C GLN A 244 0.26 -3.89 6.78
N MET A 245 -0.28 -4.95 6.16
CA MET A 245 -1.72 -5.22 6.13
C MET A 245 -2.22 -5.85 7.44
N GLY A 246 -1.39 -6.65 8.12
CA GLY A 246 -1.70 -7.18 9.44
C GLY A 246 -1.50 -6.13 10.52
N ALA A 247 -0.26 -5.96 10.97
CA ALA A 247 0.03 -5.12 12.13
C ALA A 247 -0.30 -3.63 11.90
N GLY A 248 0.17 -3.05 10.78
CA GLY A 248 -0.01 -1.62 10.49
C GLY A 248 -1.47 -1.22 10.28
N SER A 249 -2.21 -2.00 9.47
CA SER A 249 -3.62 -1.68 9.20
C SER A 249 -4.51 -1.89 10.42
N LEU A 250 -4.36 -3.02 11.11
CA LEU A 250 -5.16 -3.31 12.30
C LEU A 250 -4.91 -2.29 13.41
N SER A 251 -3.65 -1.98 13.71
CA SER A 251 -3.32 -0.99 14.74
C SER A 251 -3.78 0.41 14.34
N GLY A 252 -3.61 0.81 13.07
CA GLY A 252 -4.08 2.10 12.55
C GLY A 252 -5.59 2.29 12.67
N SER A 253 -6.37 1.24 12.44
CA SER A 253 -7.83 1.29 12.58
C SER A 253 -8.27 1.21 14.04
N LEU A 254 -7.74 0.26 14.82
CA LEU A 254 -8.16 0.02 16.21
C LEU A 254 -7.69 1.13 17.16
N LEU A 255 -6.39 1.40 17.18
CA LEU A 255 -5.83 2.49 18.01
C LEU A 255 -6.30 3.85 17.50
N GLY A 256 -6.48 3.97 16.18
CA GLY A 256 -7.08 5.15 15.58
C GLY A 256 -8.49 5.41 16.07
N GLY A 257 -9.32 4.36 16.22
CA GLY A 257 -10.66 4.47 16.80
C GLY A 257 -10.63 4.95 18.25
N VAL A 258 -9.71 4.42 19.06
CA VAL A 258 -9.52 4.88 20.44
C VAL A 258 -9.07 6.34 20.47
N LEU A 259 -8.12 6.74 19.64
CA LEU A 259 -7.66 8.14 19.56
C LEU A 259 -8.78 9.08 19.12
N ALA A 260 -9.53 8.71 18.07
CA ALA A 260 -10.63 9.52 17.56
C ALA A 260 -11.76 9.68 18.59
N SER A 261 -12.07 8.63 19.37
CA SER A 261 -13.11 8.70 20.40
C SER A 261 -12.66 9.48 21.63
N ALA A 262 -11.37 9.42 22.00
CA ALA A 262 -10.85 10.06 23.21
C ALA A 262 -10.51 11.55 23.00
N TYR A 263 -9.96 11.90 21.83
CA TYR A 263 -9.40 13.25 21.57
C TYR A 263 -10.05 13.96 20.38
N GLY A 264 -10.84 13.26 19.57
CA GLY A 264 -11.37 13.77 18.30
C GLY A 264 -10.52 13.36 17.09
N ILE A 265 -11.14 13.42 15.90
CA ILE A 265 -10.48 12.96 14.66
C ILE A 265 -9.34 13.90 14.25
N ARG A 266 -9.54 15.20 14.43
CA ARG A 266 -8.55 16.23 14.12
C ARG A 266 -7.26 16.05 14.93
N GLU A 267 -7.39 15.92 16.22
CA GLU A 267 -6.29 15.70 17.17
C GLU A 267 -5.60 14.37 16.91
N GLY A 268 -6.35 13.35 16.52
CA GLY A 268 -5.82 12.07 16.08
C GLY A 268 -4.89 12.19 14.86
N PHE A 269 -5.22 13.02 13.86
CA PHE A 269 -4.31 13.32 12.74
C PHE A 269 -3.00 13.93 13.23
N LEU A 270 -3.04 14.88 14.16
CA LEU A 270 -1.85 15.53 14.72
C LEU A 270 -1.00 14.57 15.56
N ILE A 271 -1.62 13.79 16.45
CA ILE A 271 -0.90 12.82 17.28
C ILE A 271 -0.15 11.81 16.39
N ILE A 272 -0.81 11.27 15.38
CA ILE A 272 -0.17 10.31 14.46
C ILE A 272 0.91 11.00 13.63
N ALA A 273 0.71 12.23 13.18
CA ALA A 273 1.74 12.98 12.48
C ALA A 273 3.00 13.16 13.34
N PHE A 274 2.86 13.51 14.61
CA PHE A 274 4.00 13.63 15.53
C PHE A 274 4.68 12.28 15.79
N LEU A 275 3.93 11.17 15.91
CA LEU A 275 4.50 9.83 16.01
C LEU A 275 5.33 9.47 14.76
N LEU A 276 4.83 9.78 13.57
CA LEU A 276 5.56 9.58 12.32
C LEU A 276 6.83 10.44 12.25
N LEU A 277 6.78 11.69 12.70
CA LEU A 277 7.96 12.56 12.78
C LEU A 277 8.99 12.01 13.79
N ALA A 278 8.55 11.45 14.91
CA ALA A 278 9.45 10.81 15.86
C ALA A 278 10.17 9.60 15.25
N VAL A 279 9.47 8.79 14.44
CA VAL A 279 10.08 7.67 13.68
C VAL A 279 11.13 8.18 12.70
N THR A 280 10.84 9.27 11.97
CA THR A 280 11.81 9.86 11.02
C THR A 280 13.03 10.43 11.71
N ALA A 281 12.84 11.09 12.86
CA ALA A 281 13.93 11.64 13.67
C ALA A 281 14.83 10.53 14.24
N ALA A 282 14.24 9.47 14.80
CA ALA A 282 14.98 8.31 15.31
C ALA A 282 15.81 7.64 14.22
N ALA A 283 15.25 7.50 13.01
CA ALA A 283 15.97 6.96 11.87
C ALA A 283 17.13 7.86 11.42
N GLY A 284 16.95 9.18 11.44
CA GLY A 284 18.00 10.16 11.15
C GLY A 284 19.20 10.04 12.10
N ILE A 285 18.92 9.90 13.41
CA ILE A 285 19.94 9.73 14.44
C ILE A 285 20.72 8.43 14.23
N THR A 286 20.03 7.31 14.00
CA THR A 286 20.69 6.00 13.80
C THR A 286 21.49 5.93 12.51
N ALA A 287 21.08 6.65 11.44
CA ALA A 287 21.85 6.78 10.22
C ALA A 287 23.07 7.67 10.35
N GLY A 288 23.02 8.70 11.20
CA GLY A 288 24.16 9.55 11.58
C GLY A 288 25.22 8.77 12.35
N TRP A 289 24.84 7.96 13.32
CA TRP A 289 25.74 7.13 14.13
C TRP A 289 26.51 6.06 13.34
N ARG A 290 25.97 5.59 12.22
CA ARG A 290 26.67 4.63 11.35
C ARG A 290 27.66 5.31 10.37
N ARG A 291 27.78 6.64 10.38
CA ARG A 291 28.72 7.41 9.55
C ARG A 291 29.94 7.93 10.34
N SER A 292 29.85 7.97 11.67
CA SER A 292 30.96 8.23 12.59
C SER A 292 31.60 6.92 13.03
#